data_1efc43731f69e07965a6332667ce4118
#
_entry.id   1efc43731f69e07965a6332667ce4118
#
_cell.length_a   1.000
_cell.length_b   1.000
_cell.length_c   1.000
_cell.angle_alpha   90.00
_cell.angle_beta   90.00
_cell.angle_gamma   90.00
#
_symmetry.space_group_name_H-M   'P 1'
#
loop_
_entity.id
_entity.type
_entity.pdbx_description
1 polymer ?
#
loop_
_entity_poly.entity_id
_entity_poly.type
_entity_poly.pdbx_seq_one_letter_code
_entity_poly.pdbx_strand_id
1 'polypeptide(L)'
;MLKKLMMTVVSVFFLGFSSNSSMAVPVDLELQLLIDVSGSVDAGEYTLQMNGYRDAFQSAAVQSAVASGALGTIAVQLIQWSGAAQQAISLGWTQLTTAAEMNAFGNAIAGTARAFGGSTAPGSAINFGAPLFANNGFEGTRLVIDVSGDGIQNDGANTSNARDAALASGIDAINGLTIGNVAGLQAWYQANVVGGTNAFHLHATGFSTFAAAIQNKLEREIRRVPEPGTLGLLGFGLVLAGVMARRRKQFA
;
A
#
# COMPACT_ATOMS: atom_id res chain seq x y z
N MET A 1 -52.83 56.49 -30.09
CA MET A 1 -51.51 56.37 -29.49
C MET A 1 -51.35 54.99 -28.93
N LEU A 2 -50.69 54.08 -29.66
CA LEU A 2 -50.56 52.65 -29.32
C LEU A 2 -49.14 52.43 -28.78
N LYS A 3 -48.98 52.22 -27.48
CA LYS A 3 -47.68 51.88 -26.86
C LYS A 3 -47.37 50.40 -27.13
N LYS A 4 -46.34 50.12 -27.91
CA LYS A 4 -45.76 48.78 -28.12
C LYS A 4 -44.96 48.41 -26.90
N LEU A 5 -45.36 47.36 -26.17
CA LEU A 5 -44.61 46.75 -25.08
C LEU A 5 -43.63 45.71 -25.70
N MET A 6 -42.37 46.01 -25.62
CA MET A 6 -41.29 45.16 -26.11
C MET A 6 -40.86 44.20 -24.98
N MET A 7 -41.21 42.94 -25.13
CA MET A 7 -40.93 41.89 -24.15
C MET A 7 -39.56 41.26 -24.52
N THR A 8 -38.51 41.58 -23.74
CA THR A 8 -37.18 41.01 -23.93
C THR A 8 -37.13 39.63 -23.24
N VAL A 9 -37.03 38.59 -24.05
CA VAL A 9 -36.79 37.21 -23.57
C VAL A 9 -35.32 37.05 -23.28
N VAL A 10 -34.95 36.95 -22.00
CA VAL A 10 -33.58 36.59 -21.58
C VAL A 10 -33.50 35.07 -21.55
N SER A 11 -32.85 34.48 -22.56
CA SER A 11 -32.51 33.06 -22.59
C SER A 11 -31.29 32.82 -21.68
N VAL A 12 -31.50 32.23 -20.50
CA VAL A 12 -30.43 31.77 -19.62
C VAL A 12 -29.94 30.43 -20.17
N PHE A 13 -28.76 30.44 -20.76
CA PHE A 13 -28.06 29.21 -21.19
C PHE A 13 -27.43 28.58 -19.99
N PHE A 14 -28.00 27.50 -19.45
CA PHE A 14 -27.42 26.66 -18.43
C PHE A 14 -26.34 25.78 -19.10
N LEU A 15 -25.08 26.20 -19.01
CA LEU A 15 -23.93 25.34 -19.30
C LEU A 15 -23.84 24.31 -18.18
N GLY A 16 -24.41 23.14 -18.41
CA GLY A 16 -24.23 21.97 -17.55
C GLY A 16 -22.77 21.52 -17.63
N PHE A 17 -21.97 21.85 -16.64
CA PHE A 17 -20.68 21.19 -16.41
C PHE A 17 -20.96 19.73 -16.01
N SER A 18 -20.90 18.81 -16.96
CA SER A 18 -20.81 17.37 -16.68
C SER A 18 -19.44 17.12 -16.05
N SER A 19 -19.38 17.07 -14.73
CA SER A 19 -18.23 16.54 -14.03
C SER A 19 -18.15 15.05 -14.37
N ASN A 20 -17.27 14.66 -15.28
CA ASN A 20 -16.88 13.26 -15.42
C ASN A 20 -16.13 12.88 -14.15
N SER A 21 -16.84 12.34 -13.16
CA SER A 21 -16.22 11.62 -12.06
C SER A 21 -15.57 10.39 -12.67
N SER A 22 -14.25 10.42 -12.88
CA SER A 22 -13.50 9.21 -13.15
C SER A 22 -13.72 8.28 -11.96
N MET A 23 -14.35 7.14 -12.19
CA MET A 23 -14.50 6.14 -11.13
C MET A 23 -13.10 5.59 -10.81
N ALA A 24 -12.80 5.45 -9.51
CA ALA A 24 -11.57 4.83 -9.08
C ALA A 24 -11.48 3.39 -9.60
N VAL A 25 -10.28 2.96 -9.98
CA VAL A 25 -10.04 1.61 -10.50
C VAL A 25 -10.00 0.63 -9.32
N PRO A 26 -10.87 -0.40 -9.27
CA PRO A 26 -10.82 -1.37 -8.19
C PRO A 26 -9.56 -2.26 -8.31
N VAL A 27 -8.88 -2.45 -7.17
CA VAL A 27 -7.69 -3.30 -7.04
C VAL A 27 -7.77 -4.14 -5.77
N ASP A 28 -7.08 -5.30 -5.74
CA ASP A 28 -7.02 -6.17 -4.56
C ASP A 28 -6.27 -5.52 -3.40
N LEU A 29 -5.30 -4.69 -3.71
CA LEU A 29 -4.40 -4.08 -2.74
C LEU A 29 -3.87 -2.75 -3.27
N GLU A 30 -3.91 -1.72 -2.44
CA GLU A 30 -3.05 -0.55 -2.58
C GLU A 30 -1.87 -0.70 -1.62
N LEU A 31 -0.66 -0.75 -2.17
CA LEU A 31 0.57 -0.96 -1.43
C LEU A 31 1.51 0.24 -1.58
N GLN A 32 1.80 0.91 -0.48
CA GLN A 32 2.75 2.01 -0.45
C GLN A 32 4.06 1.56 0.17
N LEU A 33 5.15 1.64 -0.61
CA LEU A 33 6.50 1.27 -0.20
C LEU A 33 7.22 2.52 0.33
N LEU A 34 7.45 2.59 1.63
CA LEU A 34 8.26 3.62 2.29
C LEU A 34 9.67 3.09 2.51
N ILE A 35 10.61 3.54 1.68
CA ILE A 35 11.98 3.02 1.63
C ILE A 35 12.94 3.99 2.31
N ASP A 36 13.63 3.51 3.35
CA ASP A 36 14.69 4.25 4.04
C ASP A 36 15.90 4.48 3.13
N VAL A 37 16.27 5.75 2.99
CA VAL A 37 17.48 6.18 2.32
C VAL A 37 18.28 7.14 3.21
N SER A 38 18.15 7.00 4.53
CA SER A 38 18.86 7.80 5.54
C SER A 38 20.39 7.58 5.46
N GLY A 39 21.13 8.38 6.21
CA GLY A 39 22.60 8.43 6.12
C GLY A 39 23.31 7.12 6.49
N SER A 40 22.65 6.18 7.20
CA SER A 40 23.15 4.85 7.51
C SER A 40 23.20 3.92 6.30
N VAL A 41 22.32 4.13 5.33
CA VAL A 41 22.30 3.35 4.06
C VAL A 41 23.39 3.91 3.13
N ASP A 42 24.45 3.18 2.86
CA ASP A 42 25.48 3.60 1.92
C ASP A 42 25.05 3.43 0.44
N ALA A 43 25.89 3.86 -0.52
CA ALA A 43 25.54 3.78 -1.94
C ALA A 43 25.44 2.34 -2.47
N GLY A 44 26.24 1.42 -1.93
CA GLY A 44 26.18 -0.01 -2.27
C GLY A 44 24.94 -0.66 -1.71
N GLU A 45 24.60 -0.35 -0.47
CA GLU A 45 23.40 -0.80 0.24
C GLU A 45 22.12 -0.29 -0.42
N TYR A 46 22.09 1.00 -0.82
CA TYR A 46 21.01 1.55 -1.63
C TYR A 46 20.79 0.76 -2.92
N THR A 47 21.90 0.46 -3.63
CA THR A 47 21.83 -0.34 -4.86
C THR A 47 21.28 -1.75 -4.62
N LEU A 48 21.70 -2.40 -3.54
CA LEU A 48 21.19 -3.73 -3.14
C LEU A 48 19.70 -3.68 -2.79
N GLN A 49 19.27 -2.65 -2.08
CA GLN A 49 17.87 -2.44 -1.72
C GLN A 49 17.00 -2.26 -2.95
N MET A 50 17.35 -1.36 -3.87
CA MET A 50 16.58 -1.11 -5.09
C MET A 50 16.57 -2.32 -6.03
N ASN A 51 17.68 -3.02 -6.18
CA ASN A 51 17.75 -4.28 -6.93
C ASN A 51 16.90 -5.38 -6.27
N GLY A 52 16.88 -5.45 -4.93
CA GLY A 52 16.05 -6.40 -4.20
C GLY A 52 14.55 -6.21 -4.48
N TYR A 53 14.06 -4.97 -4.49
CA TYR A 53 12.69 -4.67 -4.91
C TYR A 53 12.43 -5.04 -6.37
N ARG A 54 13.36 -4.70 -7.29
CA ARG A 54 13.26 -5.12 -8.70
C ARG A 54 13.08 -6.62 -8.81
N ASP A 55 13.99 -7.38 -8.21
CA ASP A 55 14.02 -8.83 -8.30
C ASP A 55 12.76 -9.47 -7.69
N ALA A 56 12.24 -8.87 -6.61
CA ALA A 56 11.00 -9.31 -5.98
C ALA A 56 9.79 -9.12 -6.92
N PHE A 57 9.60 -7.95 -7.54
CA PHE A 57 8.50 -7.73 -8.50
C PHE A 57 8.64 -8.58 -9.77
N GLN A 58 9.86 -8.94 -10.16
CA GLN A 58 10.13 -9.82 -11.30
C GLN A 58 10.05 -11.31 -10.95
N SER A 59 9.91 -11.67 -9.67
CA SER A 59 9.83 -13.06 -9.25
C SER A 59 8.49 -13.70 -9.61
N ALA A 60 8.53 -14.98 -10.00
CA ALA A 60 7.32 -15.75 -10.27
C ALA A 60 6.41 -15.85 -9.02
N ALA A 61 6.96 -15.81 -7.80
CA ALA A 61 6.22 -15.88 -6.56
C ALA A 61 5.33 -14.65 -6.36
N VAL A 62 5.87 -13.43 -6.52
CA VAL A 62 5.13 -12.17 -6.40
C VAL A 62 4.13 -12.03 -7.55
N GLN A 63 4.52 -12.34 -8.80
CA GLN A 63 3.63 -12.30 -9.96
C GLN A 63 2.45 -13.26 -9.81
N SER A 64 2.70 -14.48 -9.33
CA SER A 64 1.62 -15.44 -9.04
C SER A 64 0.74 -15.01 -7.86
N ALA A 65 1.31 -14.31 -6.86
CA ALA A 65 0.54 -13.77 -5.76
C ALA A 65 -0.48 -12.73 -6.26
N VAL A 66 -0.05 -11.80 -7.12
CA VAL A 66 -0.95 -10.82 -7.74
C VAL A 66 -2.02 -11.51 -8.58
N ALA A 67 -1.62 -12.41 -9.49
CA ALA A 67 -2.56 -13.12 -10.37
C ALA A 67 -3.59 -14.00 -9.63
N SER A 68 -3.29 -14.41 -8.38
CA SER A 68 -4.20 -15.20 -7.55
C SER A 68 -5.19 -14.35 -6.74
N GLY A 69 -5.11 -13.04 -6.77
CA GLY A 69 -6.07 -12.13 -6.14
C GLY A 69 -7.45 -12.23 -6.78
N ALA A 70 -8.47 -11.72 -6.11
CA ALA A 70 -9.86 -11.74 -6.59
C ALA A 70 -10.04 -10.91 -7.88
N LEU A 71 -9.32 -9.79 -8.00
CA LEU A 71 -9.27 -8.93 -9.18
C LEU A 71 -8.02 -9.19 -10.02
N GLY A 72 -6.99 -9.82 -9.45
CA GLY A 72 -5.72 -10.11 -10.10
C GLY A 72 -4.90 -8.85 -10.41
N THR A 73 -5.10 -7.78 -9.65
CA THR A 73 -4.45 -6.49 -9.86
C THR A 73 -4.20 -5.76 -8.54
N ILE A 74 -3.08 -5.05 -8.45
CA ILE A 74 -2.71 -4.19 -7.31
C ILE A 74 -2.31 -2.81 -7.80
N ALA A 75 -2.36 -1.81 -6.92
CA ALA A 75 -1.73 -0.51 -7.15
C ALA A 75 -0.55 -0.34 -6.19
N VAL A 76 0.59 0.13 -6.70
CA VAL A 76 1.81 0.29 -5.90
C VAL A 76 2.39 1.68 -6.07
N GLN A 77 2.84 2.28 -4.96
CA GLN A 77 3.56 3.56 -4.93
C GLN A 77 4.90 3.38 -4.21
N LEU A 78 5.95 4.10 -4.64
CA LEU A 78 7.25 4.09 -3.98
C LEU A 78 7.61 5.50 -3.51
N ILE A 79 7.92 5.60 -2.21
CA ILE A 79 8.37 6.82 -1.53
C ILE A 79 9.73 6.55 -0.89
N GLN A 80 10.72 7.37 -1.21
CA GLN A 80 11.98 7.40 -0.47
C GLN A 80 11.87 8.38 0.69
N TRP A 81 12.43 8.03 1.85
CA TRP A 81 12.41 8.87 3.02
C TRP A 81 13.73 8.87 3.79
N SER A 82 13.97 9.95 4.55
CA SER A 82 15.11 10.12 5.45
C SER A 82 14.70 10.98 6.66
N GLY A 83 15.20 12.21 6.81
CA GLY A 83 14.89 13.12 7.92
C GLY A 83 13.45 13.66 7.92
N ALA A 84 13.13 14.50 8.92
CA ALA A 84 11.78 14.99 9.22
C ALA A 84 11.03 15.61 8.03
N ALA A 85 11.74 16.33 7.14
CA ALA A 85 11.18 16.99 5.95
C ALA A 85 11.73 16.40 4.63
N GLN A 86 12.18 15.16 4.66
CA GLN A 86 12.82 14.47 3.53
C GLN A 86 12.02 13.26 3.11
N GLN A 87 10.93 13.47 2.39
CA GLN A 87 10.09 12.46 1.75
C GLN A 87 9.87 12.84 0.28
N ALA A 88 9.99 11.88 -0.63
CA ALA A 88 9.77 12.08 -2.06
C ALA A 88 9.05 10.88 -2.68
N ILE A 89 8.01 11.17 -3.46
CA ILE A 89 7.38 10.17 -4.31
C ILE A 89 8.35 9.89 -5.46
N SER A 90 9.00 8.74 -5.44
CA SER A 90 9.93 8.32 -6.49
C SER A 90 9.22 7.65 -7.65
N LEU A 91 8.17 6.86 -7.36
CA LEU A 91 7.24 6.33 -8.35
C LEU A 91 5.81 6.56 -7.85
N GLY A 92 4.99 7.21 -8.68
CA GLY A 92 3.57 7.43 -8.38
C GLY A 92 2.78 6.12 -8.36
N TRP A 93 1.54 6.18 -7.89
CA TRP A 93 0.63 5.05 -7.92
C TRP A 93 0.56 4.44 -9.32
N THR A 94 0.85 3.15 -9.41
CA THR A 94 0.95 2.39 -10.65
C THR A 94 0.18 1.08 -10.53
N GLN A 95 -0.75 0.84 -11.46
CA GLN A 95 -1.48 -0.41 -11.54
C GLN A 95 -0.56 -1.53 -12.06
N LEU A 96 -0.60 -2.68 -11.40
CA LEU A 96 0.17 -3.87 -11.78
C LEU A 96 -0.78 -5.07 -11.88
N THR A 97 -0.99 -5.56 -13.08
CA THR A 97 -1.88 -6.69 -13.41
C THR A 97 -1.10 -7.82 -14.07
N THR A 98 -0.14 -7.48 -14.93
CA THR A 98 0.60 -8.45 -15.73
C THR A 98 2.06 -8.57 -15.30
N ALA A 99 2.69 -9.70 -15.60
CA ALA A 99 4.13 -9.88 -15.39
C ALA A 99 4.97 -8.82 -16.11
N ALA A 100 4.53 -8.34 -17.29
CA ALA A 100 5.23 -7.31 -18.03
C ALA A 100 5.21 -5.97 -17.27
N GLU A 101 4.08 -5.57 -16.70
CA GLU A 101 3.93 -4.35 -15.89
C GLU A 101 4.76 -4.45 -14.60
N MET A 102 4.73 -5.60 -13.91
CA MET A 102 5.55 -5.84 -12.73
C MET A 102 7.06 -5.80 -13.03
N ASN A 103 7.49 -6.36 -14.17
CA ASN A 103 8.86 -6.28 -14.63
C ASN A 103 9.27 -4.82 -14.94
N ALA A 104 8.40 -4.06 -15.60
CA ALA A 104 8.65 -2.65 -15.91
C ALA A 104 8.73 -1.81 -14.63
N PHE A 105 7.83 -2.03 -13.67
CA PHE A 105 7.83 -1.35 -12.38
C PHE A 105 9.09 -1.67 -11.57
N GLY A 106 9.50 -2.94 -11.51
CA GLY A 106 10.76 -3.35 -10.88
C GLY A 106 11.97 -2.67 -11.51
N ASN A 107 12.05 -2.61 -12.84
CA ASN A 107 13.12 -1.88 -13.54
C ASN A 107 13.08 -0.37 -13.23
N ALA A 108 11.89 0.23 -13.14
CA ALA A 108 11.75 1.63 -12.75
C ALA A 108 12.27 1.88 -11.32
N ILE A 109 11.99 0.96 -10.36
CA ILE A 109 12.55 1.04 -8.99
C ILE A 109 14.08 1.05 -9.04
N ALA A 110 14.69 0.08 -9.73
CA ALA A 110 16.15 -0.02 -9.82
C ALA A 110 16.80 1.18 -10.52
N GLY A 111 16.04 1.90 -11.36
CA GLY A 111 16.48 3.11 -12.05
C GLY A 111 16.30 4.40 -11.26
N THR A 112 15.66 4.38 -10.07
CA THR A 112 15.48 5.59 -9.27
C THR A 112 16.81 6.05 -8.66
N ALA A 113 17.05 7.36 -8.70
CA ALA A 113 18.16 7.97 -7.98
C ALA A 113 17.83 8.09 -6.49
N ARG A 114 18.83 7.98 -5.61
CA ARG A 114 18.69 8.24 -4.19
C ARG A 114 18.31 9.71 -3.96
N ALA A 115 17.19 9.93 -3.26
CA ALA A 115 16.64 11.26 -3.07
C ALA A 115 17.31 12.03 -1.90
N PHE A 116 17.72 11.32 -0.83
CA PHE A 116 18.18 11.92 0.42
C PHE A 116 19.32 11.12 1.06
N GLY A 117 19.81 11.58 2.21
CA GLY A 117 20.87 10.94 3.00
C GLY A 117 21.04 11.62 4.35
N GLY A 118 19.94 11.89 5.05
CA GLY A 118 19.89 12.59 6.35
C GLY A 118 19.60 11.67 7.53
N SER A 119 18.82 12.18 8.48
CA SER A 119 18.36 11.49 9.69
C SER A 119 17.33 10.39 9.37
N THR A 120 16.88 9.67 10.40
CA THR A 120 15.94 8.55 10.32
C THR A 120 14.60 8.95 10.92
N ALA A 121 13.58 9.23 10.08
CA ALA A 121 12.28 9.75 10.49
C ALA A 121 11.08 8.94 9.92
N PRO A 122 10.93 7.65 10.27
CA PRO A 122 9.85 6.81 9.73
C PRO A 122 8.45 7.34 10.09
N GLY A 123 8.26 7.99 11.24
CA GLY A 123 6.99 8.62 11.59
C GLY A 123 6.61 9.76 10.65
N SER A 124 7.59 10.58 10.21
CA SER A 124 7.36 11.61 9.20
C SER A 124 7.04 11.00 7.83
N ALA A 125 7.66 9.86 7.48
CA ALA A 125 7.38 9.13 6.26
C ALA A 125 5.93 8.60 6.24
N ILE A 126 5.45 8.00 7.34
CA ILE A 126 4.07 7.55 7.49
C ILE A 126 3.08 8.71 7.37
N ASN A 127 3.34 9.84 8.07
CA ASN A 127 2.49 11.02 7.99
C ASN A 127 2.44 11.64 6.59
N PHE A 128 3.53 11.56 5.83
CA PHE A 128 3.57 12.01 4.44
C PHE A 128 2.79 11.05 3.51
N GLY A 129 2.97 9.74 3.70
CA GLY A 129 2.44 8.72 2.82
C GLY A 129 0.94 8.46 3.01
N ALA A 130 0.46 8.36 4.25
CA ALA A 130 -0.91 7.95 4.52
C ALA A 130 -2.00 8.79 3.81
N PRO A 131 -1.92 10.14 3.72
CA PRO A 131 -2.91 10.93 2.98
C PRO A 131 -2.94 10.66 1.47
N LEU A 132 -1.88 10.08 0.89
CA LEU A 132 -1.77 9.84 -0.55
C LEU A 132 -2.61 8.65 -1.04
N PHE A 133 -3.23 7.89 -0.15
CA PHE A 133 -4.23 6.89 -0.53
C PHE A 133 -5.56 7.54 -0.96
N ALA A 134 -5.84 8.75 -0.49
CA ALA A 134 -7.07 9.45 -0.87
C ALA A 134 -6.97 10.03 -2.30
N ASN A 135 -8.02 9.81 -3.10
CA ASN A 135 -8.15 10.39 -4.46
C ASN A 135 -6.99 10.05 -5.41
N ASN A 136 -6.38 8.89 -5.23
CA ASN A 136 -5.22 8.44 -6.02
C ASN A 136 -5.62 7.77 -7.36
N GLY A 137 -6.92 7.61 -7.61
CA GLY A 137 -7.46 6.96 -8.81
C GLY A 137 -7.71 5.46 -8.64
N PHE A 138 -7.44 4.89 -7.47
CA PHE A 138 -7.66 3.49 -7.14
C PHE A 138 -8.63 3.33 -5.97
N GLU A 139 -9.22 2.13 -5.87
CA GLU A 139 -10.07 1.69 -4.76
C GLU A 139 -9.63 0.28 -4.36
N GLY A 140 -8.71 0.22 -3.40
CA GLY A 140 -8.16 -1.03 -2.88
C GLY A 140 -9.11 -1.72 -1.91
N THR A 141 -9.29 -3.03 -2.04
CA THR A 141 -9.97 -3.82 -1.01
C THR A 141 -9.16 -3.85 0.30
N ARG A 142 -7.89 -3.47 0.21
CA ARG A 142 -6.97 -3.35 1.33
C ARG A 142 -5.93 -2.27 1.09
N LEU A 143 -5.67 -1.44 2.12
CA LEU A 143 -4.71 -0.33 2.09
C LEU A 143 -3.54 -0.66 3.02
N VAL A 144 -2.32 -0.78 2.48
CA VAL A 144 -1.14 -1.21 3.24
C VAL A 144 0.04 -0.26 3.04
N ILE A 145 0.67 0.11 4.14
CA ILE A 145 1.96 0.78 4.15
C ILE A 145 3.04 -0.23 4.52
N ASP A 146 4.08 -0.35 3.70
CA ASP A 146 5.29 -1.12 3.93
C ASP A 146 6.44 -0.18 4.30
N VAL A 147 7.01 -0.32 5.50
CA VAL A 147 8.14 0.50 5.97
C VAL A 147 9.38 -0.37 6.07
N SER A 148 10.39 -0.09 5.24
CA SER A 148 11.70 -0.72 5.34
C SER A 148 12.77 0.25 5.83
N GLY A 149 13.67 -0.20 6.71
CA GLY A 149 14.78 0.63 7.21
C GLY A 149 15.76 -0.12 8.11
N ASP A 150 16.93 0.50 8.31
CA ASP A 150 18.06 -0.03 9.08
C ASP A 150 18.31 0.71 10.39
N GLY A 151 17.47 1.71 10.73
CA GLY A 151 17.65 2.57 11.90
C GLY A 151 16.40 2.79 12.76
N ILE A 152 16.64 3.07 14.04
CA ILE A 152 15.63 3.58 14.97
C ILE A 152 15.42 5.07 14.72
N GLN A 153 14.19 5.55 14.90
CA GLN A 153 13.89 6.98 14.80
C GLN A 153 14.85 7.86 15.61
N ASN A 154 15.43 8.85 14.97
CA ASN A 154 16.25 9.88 15.59
C ASN A 154 15.86 11.31 15.20
N ASP A 155 14.81 11.47 14.38
CA ASP A 155 14.32 12.76 13.90
C ASP A 155 12.80 12.70 13.63
N GLY A 156 12.16 13.84 13.46
CA GLY A 156 10.80 14.00 12.95
C GLY A 156 9.67 13.57 13.90
N ALA A 157 8.54 13.21 13.31
CA ALA A 157 7.33 12.85 14.04
C ALA A 157 7.48 11.53 14.81
N ASN A 158 6.83 11.44 15.98
CA ASN A 158 6.77 10.19 16.74
C ASN A 158 6.12 9.08 15.91
N THR A 159 6.85 7.98 15.72
CA THR A 159 6.46 6.91 14.79
C THR A 159 5.20 6.17 15.23
N SER A 160 5.03 5.87 16.52
CA SER A 160 3.82 5.18 17.00
C SER A 160 2.57 6.05 16.86
N ASN A 161 2.67 7.36 17.11
CA ASN A 161 1.56 8.29 16.90
C ASN A 161 1.20 8.41 15.41
N ALA A 162 2.20 8.46 14.53
CA ALA A 162 1.97 8.50 13.08
C ALA A 162 1.31 7.21 12.58
N ARG A 163 1.77 6.04 13.03
CA ARG A 163 1.12 4.75 12.78
C ARG A 163 -0.35 4.77 13.21
N ASP A 164 -0.62 5.15 14.46
CA ASP A 164 -1.96 5.11 15.01
C ASP A 164 -2.91 6.08 14.28
N ALA A 165 -2.40 7.27 13.89
CA ALA A 165 -3.15 8.22 13.08
C ALA A 165 -3.45 7.68 11.67
N ALA A 166 -2.48 7.02 11.02
CA ALA A 166 -2.68 6.41 9.70
C ALA A 166 -3.72 5.28 9.76
N LEU A 167 -3.66 4.40 10.77
CA LEU A 167 -4.67 3.36 10.99
C LEU A 167 -6.06 3.96 11.23
N ALA A 168 -6.16 5.02 12.03
CA ALA A 168 -7.42 5.72 12.27
C ALA A 168 -7.98 6.41 11.02
N SER A 169 -7.14 6.73 10.02
CA SER A 169 -7.57 7.32 8.74
C SER A 169 -8.03 6.29 7.70
N GLY A 170 -7.97 4.99 8.01
CA GLY A 170 -8.46 3.93 7.13
C GLY A 170 -7.38 3.04 6.51
N ILE A 171 -6.10 3.23 6.86
CA ILE A 171 -5.05 2.25 6.50
C ILE A 171 -5.28 0.97 7.28
N ASP A 172 -5.34 -0.18 6.60
CA ASP A 172 -5.63 -1.48 7.22
C ASP A 172 -4.45 -2.04 7.99
N ALA A 173 -3.23 -1.88 7.45
CA ALA A 173 -2.02 -2.40 8.07
C ALA A 173 -0.78 -1.57 7.72
N ILE A 174 0.13 -1.47 8.68
CA ILE A 174 1.48 -0.98 8.47
C ILE A 174 2.43 -2.12 8.84
N ASN A 175 3.17 -2.61 7.86
CA ASN A 175 4.14 -3.69 8.01
C ASN A 175 5.56 -3.14 8.10
N GLY A 176 6.47 -3.89 8.72
CA GLY A 176 7.86 -3.50 8.88
C GLY A 176 8.84 -4.50 8.26
N LEU A 177 9.93 -4.00 7.68
CA LEU A 177 11.11 -4.77 7.34
C LEU A 177 12.36 -4.09 7.91
N THR A 178 12.98 -4.71 8.91
CA THR A 178 14.25 -4.22 9.44
C THR A 178 15.43 -4.83 8.70
N ILE A 179 16.48 -4.04 8.51
CA ILE A 179 17.71 -4.44 7.81
C ILE A 179 18.89 -4.26 8.77
N GLY A 180 19.79 -5.26 8.81
CA GLY A 180 21.00 -5.19 9.64
C GLY A 180 20.77 -5.56 11.11
N ASN A 181 21.86 -5.52 11.89
CA ASN A 181 21.91 -6.05 13.24
C ASN A 181 21.99 -4.95 14.31
N VAL A 182 21.35 -3.81 14.09
CA VAL A 182 21.28 -2.75 15.12
C VAL A 182 20.51 -3.28 16.34
N ALA A 183 21.11 -3.16 17.51
CA ALA A 183 20.54 -3.66 18.74
C ALA A 183 19.19 -3.00 19.05
N GLY A 184 18.16 -3.82 19.32
CA GLY A 184 16.82 -3.34 19.64
C GLY A 184 15.97 -2.91 18.45
N LEU A 185 16.51 -2.85 17.23
CA LEU A 185 15.79 -2.36 16.03
C LEU A 185 14.50 -3.14 15.75
N GLN A 186 14.57 -4.48 15.78
CA GLN A 186 13.40 -5.32 15.53
C GLN A 186 12.28 -5.09 16.57
N ALA A 187 12.65 -5.04 17.85
CA ALA A 187 11.69 -4.78 18.94
C ALA A 187 11.10 -3.37 18.81
N TRP A 188 11.92 -2.39 18.41
CA TRP A 188 11.47 -1.02 18.19
C TRP A 188 10.48 -0.92 17.02
N TYR A 189 10.75 -1.58 15.89
CA TYR A 189 9.82 -1.65 14.75
C TYR A 189 8.50 -2.30 15.14
N GLN A 190 8.57 -3.42 15.88
CA GLN A 190 7.38 -4.12 16.34
C GLN A 190 6.52 -3.23 17.27
N ALA A 191 7.14 -2.41 18.12
CA ALA A 191 6.43 -1.54 19.04
C ALA A 191 5.92 -0.23 18.39
N ASN A 192 6.65 0.33 17.43
CA ASN A 192 6.40 1.69 16.94
C ASN A 192 5.92 1.77 15.50
N VAL A 193 6.32 0.84 14.62
CA VAL A 193 5.99 0.85 13.19
C VAL A 193 4.81 -0.07 12.89
N VAL A 194 4.88 -1.32 13.34
CA VAL A 194 3.92 -2.35 12.98
C VAL A 194 2.58 -2.12 13.68
N GLY A 195 1.49 -2.16 12.91
CA GLY A 195 0.14 -1.99 13.46
C GLY A 195 -0.95 -2.29 12.43
N GLY A 196 -2.17 -2.49 12.92
CA GLY A 196 -3.35 -2.78 12.10
C GLY A 196 -3.62 -4.27 11.91
N THR A 197 -4.59 -4.57 11.04
CA THR A 197 -5.14 -5.91 10.85
C THR A 197 -4.12 -6.85 10.21
N ASN A 198 -3.74 -7.91 10.92
CA ASN A 198 -2.75 -8.89 10.45
C ASN A 198 -1.39 -8.29 10.09
N ALA A 199 -1.04 -7.13 10.64
CA ALA A 199 0.26 -6.52 10.44
C ALA A 199 1.40 -7.44 10.93
N PHE A 200 2.55 -7.32 10.30
CA PHE A 200 3.69 -8.18 10.62
C PHE A 200 5.03 -7.46 10.39
N HIS A 201 6.06 -8.02 11.00
CA HIS A 201 7.45 -7.62 10.84
C HIS A 201 8.27 -8.76 10.25
N LEU A 202 9.16 -8.44 9.32
CA LEU A 202 10.24 -9.32 8.85
C LEU A 202 11.60 -8.66 9.12
N HIS A 203 12.64 -9.47 9.04
CA HIS A 203 14.01 -9.03 9.28
C HIS A 203 14.96 -9.61 8.23
N ALA A 204 15.79 -8.74 7.65
CA ALA A 204 16.96 -9.08 6.84
C ALA A 204 18.23 -8.82 7.66
N THR A 205 19.13 -9.78 7.76
CA THR A 205 20.36 -9.65 8.56
C THR A 205 21.35 -8.62 7.99
N GLY A 206 21.09 -8.13 6.78
CA GLY A 206 21.83 -7.08 6.10
C GLY A 206 21.32 -6.89 4.67
N PHE A 207 21.82 -5.90 3.96
CA PHE A 207 21.39 -5.59 2.59
C PHE A 207 21.68 -6.74 1.60
N SER A 208 22.69 -7.59 1.84
CA SER A 208 22.93 -8.79 1.04
C SER A 208 21.82 -9.85 1.12
N THR A 209 21.04 -9.85 2.21
CA THR A 209 19.89 -10.76 2.40
C THR A 209 18.55 -10.09 2.15
N PHE A 210 18.56 -8.81 1.83
CA PHE A 210 17.37 -7.99 1.65
C PHE A 210 16.45 -8.52 0.53
N ALA A 211 17.03 -8.91 -0.63
CA ALA A 211 16.26 -9.39 -1.78
C ALA A 211 15.33 -10.56 -1.44
N ALA A 212 15.82 -11.56 -0.70
CA ALA A 212 15.00 -12.68 -0.26
C ALA A 212 13.93 -12.26 0.77
N ALA A 213 14.29 -11.36 1.69
CA ALA A 213 13.37 -10.89 2.72
C ALA A 213 12.22 -10.06 2.11
N ILE A 214 12.53 -9.13 1.19
CA ILE A 214 11.51 -8.29 0.55
C ILE A 214 10.62 -9.11 -0.39
N GLN A 215 11.15 -10.09 -1.12
CA GLN A 215 10.33 -10.98 -1.91
C GLN A 215 9.30 -11.73 -1.05
N ASN A 216 9.74 -12.34 0.06
CA ASN A 216 8.84 -13.02 1.00
C ASN A 216 7.83 -12.07 1.63
N LYS A 217 8.24 -10.82 1.90
CA LYS A 217 7.37 -9.80 2.47
C LYS A 217 6.27 -9.41 1.50
N LEU A 218 6.62 -9.05 0.25
CA LEU A 218 5.66 -8.68 -0.79
C LEU A 218 4.69 -9.83 -1.10
N GLU A 219 5.19 -11.06 -1.24
CA GLU A 219 4.33 -12.22 -1.45
C GLU A 219 3.30 -12.37 -0.31
N ARG A 220 3.74 -12.22 0.95
CA ARG A 220 2.87 -12.31 2.12
C ARG A 220 1.85 -11.17 2.17
N GLU A 221 2.22 -9.95 1.81
CA GLU A 221 1.34 -8.79 1.77
C GLU A 221 0.25 -8.95 0.71
N ILE A 222 0.63 -9.37 -0.48
CA ILE A 222 -0.27 -9.54 -1.61
C ILE A 222 -1.25 -10.70 -1.36
N ARG A 223 -0.77 -11.86 -0.89
CA ARG A 223 -1.63 -13.03 -0.60
C ARG A 223 -2.60 -12.84 0.57
N ARG A 224 -2.39 -11.83 1.41
CA ARG A 224 -3.26 -11.50 2.55
C ARG A 224 -4.47 -10.63 2.20
N VAL A 225 -4.80 -10.53 0.92
CA VAL A 225 -6.09 -9.97 0.49
C VAL A 225 -7.21 -10.75 1.19
N PRO A 226 -8.18 -10.11 1.86
CA PRO A 226 -9.27 -10.80 2.52
C PRO A 226 -9.99 -11.68 1.49
N GLU A 227 -10.14 -12.97 1.82
CA GLU A 227 -10.95 -13.83 0.96
C GLU A 227 -12.35 -13.22 0.84
N PRO A 228 -12.92 -13.14 -0.38
CA PRO A 228 -14.27 -12.66 -0.55
C PRO A 228 -15.17 -13.41 0.43
N GLY A 229 -16.13 -12.72 1.07
CA GLY A 229 -17.03 -13.32 2.07
C GLY A 229 -17.84 -14.54 1.60
N THR A 230 -17.53 -15.07 0.42
CA THR A 230 -18.04 -16.33 -0.17
C THR A 230 -17.80 -17.54 0.74
N LEU A 231 -16.67 -17.62 1.48
CA LEU A 231 -16.47 -18.69 2.46
C LEU A 231 -17.39 -18.51 3.69
N GLY A 232 -17.62 -17.28 4.12
CA GLY A 232 -18.64 -16.98 5.14
C GLY A 232 -20.04 -17.33 4.66
N LEU A 233 -20.40 -16.98 3.42
CA LEU A 233 -21.67 -17.34 2.81
C LEU A 233 -21.83 -18.83 2.58
N LEU A 234 -20.77 -19.54 2.17
CA LEU A 234 -20.75 -20.99 2.03
C LEU A 234 -20.95 -21.67 3.39
N GLY A 235 -20.26 -21.20 4.43
CA GLY A 235 -20.42 -21.67 5.80
C GLY A 235 -21.84 -21.46 6.32
N PHE A 236 -22.44 -20.28 6.11
CA PHE A 236 -23.84 -20.01 6.43
C PHE A 236 -24.81 -20.86 5.65
N GLY A 237 -24.58 -21.09 4.35
CA GLY A 237 -25.38 -21.97 3.48
C GLY A 237 -25.38 -23.40 3.97
N LEU A 238 -24.24 -23.94 4.38
CA LEU A 238 -24.11 -25.29 4.92
C LEU A 238 -24.79 -25.46 6.30
N VAL A 239 -24.70 -24.45 7.16
CA VAL A 239 -25.41 -24.45 8.45
C VAL A 239 -26.93 -24.41 8.24
N LEU A 240 -27.44 -23.58 7.34
CA LEU A 240 -28.86 -23.53 7.01
C LEU A 240 -29.34 -24.84 6.41
N ALA A 241 -28.59 -25.45 5.49
CA ALA A 241 -28.92 -26.75 4.90
C ALA A 241 -28.95 -27.87 5.96
N GLY A 242 -27.99 -27.84 6.91
CA GLY A 242 -27.95 -28.79 8.04
C GLY A 242 -29.15 -28.66 8.98
N VAL A 243 -29.57 -27.42 9.28
CA VAL A 243 -30.75 -27.16 10.12
C VAL A 243 -32.05 -27.60 9.42
N MET A 244 -32.19 -27.34 8.10
CA MET A 244 -33.33 -27.79 7.32
C MET A 244 -33.40 -29.31 7.21
N ALA A 245 -32.26 -29.99 7.03
CA ALA A 245 -32.20 -31.45 6.99
C ALA A 245 -32.59 -32.11 8.32
N ARG A 246 -32.22 -31.50 9.48
CA ARG A 246 -32.64 -31.97 10.80
C ARG A 246 -34.14 -31.81 11.02
N ARG A 247 -34.74 -30.68 10.62
CA ARG A 247 -36.19 -30.48 10.74
C ARG A 247 -37.00 -31.47 9.94
N ARG A 248 -36.56 -31.85 8.74
CA ARG A 248 -37.26 -32.90 7.91
C ARG A 248 -37.27 -34.27 8.56
N LYS A 249 -36.30 -34.63 9.38
CA LYS A 249 -36.24 -35.92 10.10
C LYS A 249 -37.13 -35.96 11.35
N GLN A 250 -37.64 -34.85 11.84
CA GLN A 250 -38.54 -34.77 13.00
C GLN A 250 -40.03 -34.86 12.64
N PHE A 251 -40.35 -34.79 11.33
CA PHE A 251 -41.73 -34.87 10.81
C PHE A 251 -41.95 -36.10 9.89
N ALA A 252 -41.01 -37.03 9.84
CA ALA A 252 -41.15 -38.33 9.21
C ALA A 252 -41.12 -39.45 10.29
#